data_a28cbabd96ef0d21d639d530a00d4d66
#
_entry.id   a28cbabd96ef0d21d639d530a00d4d66
#
_cell.length_a   1.000
_cell.length_b   1.000
_cell.length_c   1.000
_cell.angle_alpha   90.00
_cell.angle_beta   90.00
_cell.angle_gamma   90.00
#
_symmetry.space_group_name_H-M   'P 1'
#
loop_
_entity.id
_entity.type
_entity.pdbx_description
1 polymer ?
#
loop_
_entity_poly.entity_id
_entity_poly.type
_entity_poly.pdbx_seq_one_letter_code
_entity_poly.pdbx_strand_id
1 'polypeptide(L)'
;MVCKNCGAEIKEGNLYCANCGHEAQIVPEYNIIDDFLELDISKIDDSDNTDNSLKENIEKNQNKKPKSDKTKLKLVIISLAFLIVLVISIFLLVNHNNNSYNYQISKAKEAISNNNHKAAITYLSKALKIDTSDIDARWLLANELIKNNETDEAIVILNEIIKLDDDYYDAYDLLIEQYIELKDYDRAASIIDKADNSNINEKYSDYEADMPKFSHDSGTYNEKIVLTLESANSNEIYYTVDNSDPLKNGVLYKDSIELKSGDNIIKACTKNKYGVYSDVREEHIKLALLTPEPPTINPASGTYQEKEMIEITGDEDCTIYYTWDGSDPDITSEVYTGPIEMIPGNNILSAVSISKEGKMSRVTRANYIC
;
A
#
# COMPACT_ATOMS: atom_id res chain seq x y z
N MET A 1 -6.64 21.79 6.81
CA MET A 1 -6.75 22.00 5.34
C MET A 1 -7.76 21.04 4.74
N VAL A 2 -8.20 21.25 3.49
CA VAL A 2 -9.21 20.39 2.86
C VAL A 2 -8.54 19.56 1.77
N CYS A 3 -8.82 18.25 1.74
CA CYS A 3 -8.29 17.32 0.75
C CYS A 3 -8.78 17.67 -0.66
N LYS A 4 -7.86 17.87 -1.60
CA LYS A 4 -8.20 18.21 -3.01
C LYS A 4 -8.90 17.08 -3.76
N ASN A 5 -8.75 15.83 -3.30
CA ASN A 5 -9.34 14.67 -3.97
C ASN A 5 -10.77 14.34 -3.49
N CYS A 6 -11.05 14.43 -2.17
CA CYS A 6 -12.33 14.00 -1.62
C CYS A 6 -13.09 15.07 -0.80
N GLY A 7 -12.53 16.27 -0.64
CA GLY A 7 -13.14 17.37 0.12
C GLY A 7 -13.17 17.21 1.65
N ALA A 8 -12.61 16.13 2.20
CA ALA A 8 -12.56 15.92 3.65
C ALA A 8 -11.55 16.84 4.33
N GLU A 9 -11.81 17.20 5.58
CA GLU A 9 -10.92 18.02 6.38
C GLU A 9 -9.70 17.20 6.84
N ILE A 10 -8.48 17.69 6.54
CA ILE A 10 -7.22 17.09 6.96
C ILE A 10 -6.73 17.86 8.19
N LYS A 11 -6.53 17.15 9.30
CA LYS A 11 -6.00 17.74 10.54
C LYS A 11 -4.57 18.22 10.34
N GLU A 12 -4.22 19.30 11.02
CA GLU A 12 -2.87 19.87 10.99
C GLU A 12 -1.84 18.83 11.48
N GLY A 13 -0.79 18.61 10.69
CA GLY A 13 0.23 17.58 10.95
C GLY A 13 0.03 16.23 10.23
N ASN A 14 -1.09 16.00 9.56
CA ASN A 14 -1.29 14.78 8.78
C ASN A 14 -0.81 14.95 7.33
N LEU A 15 0.08 14.07 6.88
CA LEU A 15 0.62 14.05 5.52
C LEU A 15 -0.35 13.47 4.49
N TYR A 16 -1.35 12.72 4.93
CA TYR A 16 -2.34 12.04 4.08
C TYR A 16 -3.76 12.30 4.58
N CYS A 17 -4.70 12.31 3.64
CA CYS A 17 -6.12 12.40 3.95
C CYS A 17 -6.61 11.08 4.58
N ALA A 18 -7.08 11.13 5.82
CA ALA A 18 -7.59 9.95 6.52
C ALA A 18 -8.83 9.32 5.86
N ASN A 19 -9.49 10.03 4.93
CA ASN A 19 -10.70 9.54 4.27
C ASN A 19 -10.45 8.84 2.93
N CYS A 20 -9.40 9.23 2.18
CA CYS A 20 -9.15 8.69 0.85
C CYS A 20 -7.68 8.36 0.57
N GLY A 21 -6.79 8.47 1.56
CA GLY A 21 -5.36 8.20 1.41
C GLY A 21 -4.59 9.18 0.52
N HIS A 22 -5.25 10.20 -0.05
CA HIS A 22 -4.59 11.16 -0.94
C HIS A 22 -3.63 12.05 -0.17
N GLU A 23 -2.43 12.23 -0.71
CA GLU A 23 -1.37 13.05 -0.12
C GLU A 23 -1.83 14.50 0.08
N ALA A 24 -1.68 15.00 1.31
CA ALA A 24 -1.91 16.41 1.61
C ALA A 24 -0.71 17.20 1.12
N GLN A 25 -0.88 18.00 0.07
CA GLN A 25 0.15 18.95 -0.36
C GLN A 25 0.40 19.96 0.77
N ILE A 26 1.37 19.66 1.63
CA ILE A 26 1.63 20.45 2.84
C ILE A 26 2.55 21.62 2.56
N VAL A 27 3.40 21.58 1.54
CA VAL A 27 4.25 22.74 1.18
C VAL A 27 4.59 22.72 -0.30
N PRO A 28 4.46 23.84 -1.04
CA PRO A 28 5.26 24.05 -2.23
C PRO A 28 6.67 24.39 -1.77
N GLU A 29 7.66 23.59 -2.14
CA GLU A 29 9.09 23.87 -1.97
C GLU A 29 9.66 23.88 -0.53
N TYR A 30 9.34 22.91 0.31
CA TYR A 30 10.10 22.70 1.53
C TYR A 30 11.45 22.04 1.19
N ASN A 31 12.49 22.87 1.20
CA ASN A 31 13.86 22.40 0.99
C ASN A 31 14.49 22.12 2.35
N ILE A 32 14.51 20.85 2.78
CA ILE A 32 15.13 20.38 4.03
C ILE A 32 16.57 20.87 4.18
N ILE A 33 17.26 21.09 3.08
CA ILE A 33 18.64 21.60 3.06
C ILE A 33 18.73 23.01 3.72
N ASP A 34 17.68 23.81 3.65
CA ASP A 34 17.67 25.15 4.24
C ASP A 34 17.58 25.12 5.77
N ASP A 35 16.81 24.20 6.34
CA ASP A 35 16.65 24.06 7.80
C ASP A 35 17.93 23.59 8.51
N PHE A 36 18.71 22.70 7.88
CA PHE A 36 19.98 22.24 8.46
C PHE A 36 21.03 23.34 8.60
N LEU A 37 20.93 24.41 7.81
CA LEU A 37 21.90 25.52 7.88
C LEU A 37 21.46 26.65 8.80
N GLU A 38 20.16 26.80 9.07
CA GLU A 38 19.68 27.81 10.04
C GLU A 38 19.93 27.39 11.49
N LEU A 39 19.87 26.08 11.79
CA LEU A 39 20.10 25.57 13.15
C LEU A 39 21.55 25.67 13.64
N ASP A 40 22.54 25.72 12.74
CA ASP A 40 23.96 25.70 13.11
C ASP A 40 24.60 27.11 13.27
N ILE A 41 23.96 28.16 12.74
CA ILE A 41 24.50 29.54 12.81
C ILE A 41 24.17 30.21 14.15
N SER A 42 23.10 29.78 14.83
CA SER A 42 22.71 30.40 16.11
C SER A 42 23.46 29.90 17.35
N LYS A 43 24.32 28.88 17.20
CA LYS A 43 25.03 28.22 18.33
C LYS A 43 26.54 28.48 18.38
N ILE A 44 27.11 29.27 17.46
CA ILE A 44 28.57 29.49 17.41
C ILE A 44 29.00 30.83 18.03
N ASP A 45 28.07 31.70 18.40
CA ASP A 45 28.37 33.06 18.88
C ASP A 45 28.14 33.28 20.38
N ASP A 46 28.46 32.32 21.26
CA ASP A 46 28.46 32.60 22.71
C ASP A 46 29.52 31.77 23.45
N SER A 47 30.79 32.03 23.15
CA SER A 47 31.87 31.75 24.10
C SER A 47 33.11 32.61 23.83
N ASP A 48 33.03 33.92 24.14
CA ASP A 48 34.18 34.68 24.60
C ASP A 48 33.68 35.90 25.39
N ASN A 49 33.41 35.59 26.66
CA ASN A 49 33.15 36.64 27.64
C ASN A 49 34.30 36.60 28.62
N THR A 50 35.39 37.27 28.31
CA THR A 50 36.41 37.66 29.29
C THR A 50 36.88 39.07 29.01
N ASP A 51 36.59 39.87 29.91
CA ASP A 51 37.38 40.90 30.57
C ASP A 51 36.85 42.32 30.46
N ASN A 52 35.97 42.61 31.42
CA ASN A 52 35.59 43.96 31.82
C ASN A 52 36.53 44.41 32.92
N SER A 53 37.79 44.82 32.60
CA SER A 53 38.62 45.50 33.57
C SER A 53 39.65 46.43 32.91
N LEU A 54 39.21 47.50 32.24
CA LEU A 54 40.06 48.63 31.87
C LEU A 54 39.21 49.88 31.61
N LYS A 55 38.40 50.27 32.57
CA LYS A 55 37.79 51.61 32.61
C LYS A 55 38.04 52.20 34.00
N GLU A 56 39.27 52.49 34.29
CA GLU A 56 39.63 53.47 35.33
C GLU A 56 41.15 53.74 35.18
N ASN A 57 41.51 54.79 34.47
CA ASN A 57 42.70 55.61 34.68
C ASN A 57 43.04 56.46 33.42
N ILE A 58 42.17 57.36 33.04
CA ILE A 58 42.52 58.48 32.14
C ILE A 58 41.97 59.76 32.77
N GLU A 59 42.58 60.24 33.87
CA GLU A 59 42.59 61.65 34.23
C GLU A 59 43.88 61.97 34.95
N LYS A 60 44.74 62.71 34.35
CA LYS A 60 45.87 63.54 34.78
C LYS A 60 47.19 63.18 34.05
N ASN A 61 47.35 63.73 32.87
CA ASN A 61 48.59 64.47 32.57
C ASN A 61 48.43 65.38 31.32
N GLN A 62 48.08 66.62 31.56
CA GLN A 62 48.27 67.68 30.56
C GLN A 62 49.72 68.09 30.54
N ASN A 63 50.19 68.39 29.28
CA ASN A 63 51.42 69.07 28.93
C ASN A 63 52.66 68.21 28.63
N LYS A 64 52.67 67.75 27.34
CA LYS A 64 53.87 67.90 26.47
C LYS A 64 53.47 67.61 25.03
N LYS A 65 53.41 68.55 24.16
CA LYS A 65 53.28 68.33 22.73
C LYS A 65 54.51 67.57 22.26
N PRO A 66 54.39 66.32 21.80
CA PRO A 66 55.49 65.72 21.06
C PRO A 66 55.45 66.17 19.64
N LYS A 67 56.57 66.50 19.07
CA LYS A 67 56.75 66.73 17.64
C LYS A 67 56.18 65.54 16.89
N SER A 68 55.15 65.80 16.05
CA SER A 68 54.48 64.86 15.20
C SER A 68 55.51 64.14 14.31
N ASP A 69 55.83 62.89 14.68
CA ASP A 69 56.68 62.02 13.88
C ASP A 69 55.80 61.45 12.75
N LYS A 70 55.60 62.24 11.73
CA LYS A 70 54.78 61.99 10.51
C LYS A 70 55.17 60.67 9.83
N THR A 71 56.35 60.17 10.06
CA THR A 71 56.84 58.88 9.58
C THR A 71 56.26 57.70 10.34
N LYS A 72 56.18 57.76 11.68
CA LYS A 72 55.53 56.72 12.47
C LYS A 72 54.04 56.62 12.25
N LEU A 73 53.37 57.78 12.08
CA LEU A 73 51.92 57.75 11.76
C LEU A 73 51.65 57.17 10.35
N LYS A 74 52.50 57.45 9.36
CA LYS A 74 52.41 56.86 8.00
C LYS A 74 52.67 55.34 8.08
N LEU A 75 53.61 54.86 8.85
CA LEU A 75 53.86 53.41 9.06
C LEU A 75 52.66 52.70 9.72
N VAL A 76 52.03 53.31 10.72
CA VAL A 76 50.81 52.78 11.35
C VAL A 76 49.63 52.74 10.40
N ILE A 77 49.46 53.76 9.56
CA ILE A 77 48.40 53.80 8.52
C ILE A 77 48.66 52.73 7.46
N ILE A 78 49.88 52.51 7.01
CA ILE A 78 50.26 51.48 6.04
C ILE A 78 50.05 50.09 6.64
N SER A 79 50.40 49.84 7.92
CA SER A 79 50.17 48.55 8.57
C SER A 79 48.70 48.24 8.75
N LEU A 80 47.89 49.26 9.08
CA LEU A 80 46.42 49.11 9.21
C LEU A 80 45.79 48.81 7.83
N ALA A 81 46.21 49.52 6.78
CA ALA A 81 45.75 49.25 5.42
C ALA A 81 46.12 47.85 4.95
N PHE A 82 47.31 47.35 5.27
CA PHE A 82 47.73 45.99 4.96
C PHE A 82 46.89 44.96 5.70
N LEU A 83 46.57 45.19 6.98
CA LEU A 83 45.73 44.32 7.79
C LEU A 83 44.28 44.27 7.24
N ILE A 84 43.74 45.41 6.80
CA ILE A 84 42.42 45.48 6.15
C ILE A 84 42.40 44.65 4.87
N VAL A 85 43.43 44.81 3.99
CA VAL A 85 43.55 44.04 2.75
C VAL A 85 43.66 42.54 3.03
N LEU A 86 44.40 42.15 4.07
CA LEU A 86 44.53 40.76 4.51
C LEU A 86 43.16 40.20 4.95
N VAL A 87 42.43 40.93 5.78
CA VAL A 87 41.07 40.52 6.24
C VAL A 87 40.12 40.40 5.06
N ILE A 88 40.12 41.36 4.13
CA ILE A 88 39.29 41.30 2.91
C ILE A 88 39.69 40.09 2.06
N SER A 89 41.00 39.79 1.90
CA SER A 89 41.48 38.66 1.14
C SER A 89 41.02 37.34 1.75
N ILE A 90 41.12 37.21 3.08
CA ILE A 90 40.64 36.04 3.82
C ILE A 90 39.11 35.90 3.64
N PHE A 91 38.37 36.99 3.79
CA PHE A 91 36.92 36.99 3.60
C PHE A 91 36.52 36.54 2.18
N LEU A 92 37.22 37.06 1.15
CA LEU A 92 36.97 36.65 -0.25
C LEU A 92 37.32 35.17 -0.49
N LEU A 93 38.41 34.66 0.09
CA LEU A 93 38.78 33.24 0.01
C LEU A 93 37.74 32.33 0.70
N VAL A 94 37.33 32.71 1.90
CA VAL A 94 36.28 31.96 2.65
C VAL A 94 34.99 31.95 1.89
N ASN A 95 34.57 33.10 1.34
CA ASN A 95 33.34 33.20 0.56
C ASN A 95 33.43 32.41 -0.76
N HIS A 96 34.58 32.43 -1.44
CA HIS A 96 34.82 31.62 -2.63
C HIS A 96 34.73 30.13 -2.33
N ASN A 97 35.35 29.66 -1.25
CA ASN A 97 35.33 28.27 -0.84
C ASN A 97 33.91 27.80 -0.42
N ASN A 98 33.18 28.66 0.31
CA ASN A 98 31.79 28.35 0.69
C ASN A 98 30.85 28.19 -0.54
N ASN A 99 31.14 28.88 -1.63
CA ASN A 99 30.39 28.82 -2.88
C ASN A 99 30.99 27.83 -3.91
N SER A 100 31.99 27.01 -3.53
CA SER A 100 32.62 26.03 -4.41
C SER A 100 32.10 24.63 -4.14
N TYR A 101 31.35 24.04 -5.07
CA TYR A 101 30.89 22.65 -5.02
C TYR A 101 32.03 21.67 -4.71
N ASN A 102 33.12 21.73 -5.49
CA ASN A 102 34.25 20.81 -5.32
C ASN A 102 34.93 20.93 -3.93
N TYR A 103 34.96 22.12 -3.35
CA TYR A 103 35.46 22.32 -1.98
C TYR A 103 34.54 21.62 -0.97
N GLN A 104 33.21 21.81 -1.10
CA GLN A 104 32.23 21.18 -0.19
C GLN A 104 32.30 19.65 -0.26
N ILE A 105 32.33 19.06 -1.46
CA ILE A 105 32.45 17.60 -1.63
C ILE A 105 33.79 17.09 -1.07
N SER A 106 34.90 17.80 -1.29
CA SER A 106 36.20 17.40 -0.72
C SER A 106 36.17 17.38 0.80
N LYS A 107 35.57 18.41 1.42
CA LYS A 107 35.43 18.50 2.87
C LYS A 107 34.45 17.47 3.43
N ALA A 108 33.39 17.16 2.71
CA ALA A 108 32.48 16.08 3.08
C ALA A 108 33.21 14.72 3.10
N LYS A 109 33.96 14.39 2.06
CA LYS A 109 34.75 13.15 2.00
C LYS A 109 35.80 13.07 3.10
N GLU A 110 36.47 14.17 3.43
CA GLU A 110 37.38 14.26 4.56
C GLU A 110 36.66 13.99 5.90
N ALA A 111 35.47 14.59 6.10
CA ALA A 111 34.67 14.38 7.30
C ALA A 111 34.17 12.93 7.42
N ILE A 112 33.73 12.31 6.31
CA ILE A 112 33.34 10.89 6.24
C ILE A 112 34.51 10.00 6.65
N SER A 113 35.71 10.23 6.12
CA SER A 113 36.88 9.43 6.44
C SER A 113 37.29 9.53 7.93
N ASN A 114 36.93 10.63 8.58
CA ASN A 114 37.17 10.86 10.00
C ASN A 114 35.96 10.45 10.88
N ASN A 115 34.95 9.78 10.34
CA ASN A 115 33.69 9.40 11.01
C ASN A 115 32.96 10.60 11.66
N ASN A 116 33.16 11.80 11.13
CA ASN A 116 32.45 13.00 11.57
C ASN A 116 31.18 13.20 10.73
N HIS A 117 30.14 12.41 11.02
CA HIS A 117 28.89 12.37 10.25
C HIS A 117 28.21 13.74 10.18
N LYS A 118 28.18 14.47 11.31
CA LYS A 118 27.56 15.78 11.40
C LYS A 118 28.24 16.82 10.50
N ALA A 119 29.57 16.83 10.45
CA ALA A 119 30.32 17.71 9.55
C ALA A 119 30.12 17.30 8.08
N ALA A 120 30.08 15.98 7.80
CA ALA A 120 29.80 15.47 6.45
C ALA A 120 28.43 15.91 5.94
N ILE A 121 27.38 15.76 6.76
CA ILE A 121 26.02 16.22 6.47
C ILE A 121 26.02 17.72 6.12
N THR A 122 26.69 18.54 6.95
CA THR A 122 26.78 20.00 6.71
C THR A 122 27.42 20.34 5.37
N TYR A 123 28.53 19.67 5.02
CA TYR A 123 29.22 19.93 3.75
C TYR A 123 28.45 19.39 2.55
N LEU A 124 27.82 18.20 2.64
CA LEU A 124 26.99 17.64 1.58
C LEU A 124 25.75 18.49 1.32
N SER A 125 25.09 18.97 2.36
CA SER A 125 23.95 19.88 2.25
C SER A 125 24.34 21.20 1.55
N LYS A 126 25.55 21.74 1.82
CA LYS A 126 26.06 22.91 1.10
C LYS A 126 26.39 22.59 -0.36
N ALA A 127 26.94 21.43 -0.65
CA ALA A 127 27.20 20.99 -2.03
C ALA A 127 25.90 20.90 -2.84
N LEU A 128 24.87 20.28 -2.26
CA LEU A 128 23.55 20.12 -2.90
C LEU A 128 22.78 21.43 -3.08
N LYS A 129 23.08 22.49 -2.31
CA LYS A 129 22.59 23.84 -2.60
C LYS A 129 23.20 24.45 -3.86
N ILE A 130 24.41 24.04 -4.22
CA ILE A 130 25.11 24.54 -5.42
C ILE A 130 24.70 23.70 -6.63
N ASP A 131 24.67 22.38 -6.48
CA ASP A 131 24.20 21.44 -7.50
C ASP A 131 23.08 20.56 -6.94
N THR A 132 21.85 20.94 -7.23
CA THR A 132 20.65 20.26 -6.76
C THR A 132 20.33 18.98 -7.53
N SER A 133 21.09 18.62 -8.56
CA SER A 133 20.85 17.43 -9.39
C SER A 133 21.80 16.27 -9.08
N ASP A 134 22.80 16.48 -8.21
CA ASP A 134 23.83 15.48 -7.92
C ASP A 134 23.28 14.33 -7.06
N ILE A 135 23.07 13.18 -7.70
CA ILE A 135 22.58 11.94 -7.07
C ILE A 135 23.65 11.33 -6.16
N ASP A 136 24.92 11.36 -6.54
CA ASP A 136 26.01 10.80 -5.73
C ASP A 136 26.15 11.55 -4.39
N ALA A 137 26.05 12.88 -4.41
CA ALA A 137 26.07 13.69 -3.20
C ALA A 137 24.86 13.41 -2.31
N ARG A 138 23.65 13.20 -2.89
CA ARG A 138 22.45 12.78 -2.15
C ARG A 138 22.63 11.42 -1.52
N TRP A 139 23.17 10.47 -2.27
CA TRP A 139 23.45 9.13 -1.75
C TRP A 139 24.39 9.16 -0.54
N LEU A 140 25.48 9.93 -0.64
CA LEU A 140 26.38 10.14 0.49
C LEU A 140 25.65 10.80 1.67
N LEU A 141 24.81 11.80 1.42
CA LEU A 141 24.04 12.49 2.45
C LEU A 141 23.08 11.54 3.17
N ALA A 142 22.31 10.76 2.44
CA ALA A 142 21.39 9.78 3.03
C ALA A 142 22.12 8.79 3.94
N ASN A 143 23.25 8.25 3.49
CA ASN A 143 24.08 7.33 4.29
C ASN A 143 24.63 7.99 5.56
N GLU A 144 25.07 9.25 5.49
CA GLU A 144 25.60 9.95 6.66
C GLU A 144 24.51 10.36 7.65
N LEU A 145 23.29 10.68 7.16
CA LEU A 145 22.11 10.92 7.98
C LEU A 145 21.72 9.66 8.79
N ILE A 146 21.68 8.49 8.15
CA ILE A 146 21.41 7.22 8.83
C ILE A 146 22.45 6.96 9.93
N LYS A 147 23.73 7.12 9.63
CA LYS A 147 24.81 6.95 10.61
C LYS A 147 24.73 7.95 11.78
N ASN A 148 24.11 9.10 11.54
CA ASN A 148 23.89 10.12 12.57
C ASN A 148 22.57 9.94 13.33
N ASN A 149 21.79 8.87 13.04
CA ASN A 149 20.45 8.56 13.56
C ASN A 149 19.37 9.61 13.17
N GLU A 150 19.54 10.25 12.02
CA GLU A 150 18.58 11.19 11.40
C GLU A 150 17.83 10.44 10.29
N THR A 151 17.06 9.41 10.69
CA THR A 151 16.41 8.47 9.75
C THR A 151 15.31 9.13 8.94
N ASP A 152 14.52 10.02 9.54
CA ASP A 152 13.41 10.67 8.84
C ASP A 152 13.91 11.54 7.68
N GLU A 153 15.01 12.26 7.91
CA GLU A 153 15.66 13.08 6.89
C GLU A 153 16.29 12.22 5.79
N ALA A 154 16.91 11.10 6.17
CA ALA A 154 17.47 10.15 5.21
C ALA A 154 16.40 9.59 4.27
N ILE A 155 15.22 9.23 4.80
CA ILE A 155 14.06 8.78 4.02
C ILE A 155 13.65 9.80 2.98
N VAL A 156 13.66 11.08 3.32
CA VAL A 156 13.34 12.15 2.36
C VAL A 156 14.37 12.21 1.24
N ILE A 157 15.66 12.18 1.57
CA ILE A 157 16.74 12.22 0.57
C ILE A 157 16.71 10.97 -0.33
N LEU A 158 16.45 9.79 0.22
CA LEU A 158 16.30 8.55 -0.57
C LEU A 158 15.13 8.64 -1.56
N ASN A 159 14.00 9.18 -1.13
CA ASN A 159 12.87 9.43 -2.04
C ASN A 159 13.19 10.46 -3.13
N GLU A 160 14.03 11.48 -2.85
CA GLU A 160 14.51 12.40 -3.88
C GLU A 160 15.42 11.70 -4.90
N ILE A 161 16.29 10.78 -4.47
CA ILE A 161 17.11 9.97 -5.37
C ILE A 161 16.23 9.17 -6.32
N ILE A 162 15.27 8.41 -5.79
CA ILE A 162 14.33 7.59 -6.57
C ILE A 162 13.51 8.43 -7.56
N LYS A 163 13.21 9.68 -7.20
CA LYS A 163 12.50 10.62 -8.09
C LYS A 163 13.37 11.13 -9.22
N LEU A 164 14.69 11.28 -9.02
CA LEU A 164 15.65 11.73 -10.00
C LEU A 164 16.14 10.61 -10.91
N ASP A 165 16.23 9.41 -10.38
CA ASP A 165 16.67 8.19 -11.05
C ASP A 165 15.87 7.01 -10.48
N ASP A 166 14.86 6.57 -11.21
CA ASP A 166 13.97 5.48 -10.83
C ASP A 166 14.60 4.08 -10.96
N ASP A 167 15.78 3.99 -11.58
CA ASP A 167 16.59 2.79 -11.66
C ASP A 167 17.68 2.70 -10.57
N TYR A 168 17.71 3.64 -9.61
CA TYR A 168 18.69 3.64 -8.53
C TYR A 168 18.31 2.65 -7.42
N TYR A 169 18.46 1.35 -7.70
CA TYR A 169 17.97 0.26 -6.82
C TYR A 169 18.61 0.24 -5.43
N ASP A 170 19.84 0.73 -5.26
CA ASP A 170 20.46 0.85 -3.93
C ASP A 170 19.67 1.81 -3.00
N ALA A 171 19.04 2.85 -3.56
CA ALA A 171 18.20 3.77 -2.79
C ALA A 171 16.86 3.10 -2.38
N TYR A 172 16.28 2.29 -3.25
CA TYR A 172 15.11 1.48 -2.88
C TYR A 172 15.46 0.51 -1.76
N ASP A 173 16.55 -0.23 -1.89
CA ASP A 173 17.01 -1.21 -0.92
C ASP A 173 17.19 -0.57 0.46
N LEU A 174 17.93 0.53 0.53
CA LEU A 174 18.17 1.24 1.77
C LEU A 174 16.90 1.85 2.36
N LEU A 175 16.00 2.37 1.53
CA LEU A 175 14.72 2.95 1.96
C LEU A 175 13.79 1.89 2.56
N ILE A 176 13.73 0.70 1.93
CA ILE A 176 12.98 -0.44 2.45
C ILE A 176 13.53 -0.85 3.82
N GLU A 177 14.86 -0.96 3.95
CA GLU A 177 15.50 -1.29 5.23
C GLU A 177 15.13 -0.30 6.34
N GLN A 178 15.11 1.02 6.03
CA GLN A 178 14.71 2.03 7.02
C GLN A 178 13.25 1.85 7.46
N TYR A 179 12.32 1.59 6.53
CA TYR A 179 10.91 1.36 6.90
C TYR A 179 10.74 0.06 7.71
N ILE A 180 11.50 -1.00 7.42
CA ILE A 180 11.49 -2.23 8.20
C ILE A 180 12.00 -1.98 9.64
N GLU A 181 13.09 -1.22 9.80
CA GLU A 181 13.62 -0.85 11.13
C GLU A 181 12.59 -0.02 11.93
N LEU A 182 11.86 0.87 11.27
CA LEU A 182 10.76 1.65 11.87
C LEU A 182 9.50 0.81 12.12
N LYS A 183 9.46 -0.45 11.66
CA LYS A 183 8.29 -1.34 11.66
C LYS A 183 7.08 -0.77 10.88
N ASP A 184 7.37 0.04 9.89
CA ASP A 184 6.38 0.58 8.96
C ASP A 184 6.31 -0.30 7.72
N TYR A 185 5.71 -1.47 7.91
CA TYR A 185 5.70 -2.51 6.89
C TYR A 185 4.81 -2.16 5.69
N ASP A 186 3.79 -1.32 5.87
CA ASP A 186 2.94 -0.86 4.77
C ASP A 186 3.74 0.02 3.79
N ARG A 187 4.55 0.94 4.32
CA ARG A 187 5.44 1.75 3.47
C ARG A 187 6.55 0.92 2.86
N ALA A 188 7.12 -0.04 3.61
CA ALA A 188 8.12 -0.95 3.06
C ALA A 188 7.55 -1.72 1.85
N ALA A 189 6.38 -2.35 1.99
CA ALA A 189 5.71 -3.07 0.89
C ALA A 189 5.42 -2.15 -0.31
N SER A 190 4.95 -0.94 -0.07
CA SER A 190 4.71 0.04 -1.14
C SER A 190 5.97 0.42 -1.92
N ILE A 191 7.14 0.47 -1.26
CA ILE A 191 8.41 0.76 -1.92
C ILE A 191 8.94 -0.47 -2.66
N ILE A 192 8.72 -1.68 -2.16
CA ILE A 192 9.06 -2.93 -2.83
C ILE A 192 8.31 -3.03 -4.16
N ASP A 193 6.99 -2.85 -4.13
CA ASP A 193 6.13 -2.84 -5.33
C ASP A 193 6.57 -1.77 -6.35
N LYS A 194 6.87 -0.56 -5.85
CA LYS A 194 7.33 0.55 -6.69
C LYS A 194 8.67 0.30 -7.37
N ALA A 195 9.56 -0.47 -6.76
CA ALA A 195 10.89 -0.76 -7.31
C ALA A 195 10.82 -1.58 -8.60
N ASP A 196 9.76 -2.38 -8.79
CA ASP A 196 9.55 -3.27 -9.94
C ASP A 196 10.82 -4.04 -10.34
N ASN A 197 11.56 -4.54 -9.34
CA ASN A 197 12.85 -5.18 -9.50
C ASN A 197 12.86 -6.57 -8.87
N SER A 198 13.13 -7.60 -9.67
CA SER A 198 13.08 -9.00 -9.25
C SER A 198 13.99 -9.32 -8.05
N ASN A 199 15.16 -8.69 -7.94
CA ASN A 199 16.08 -8.93 -6.82
C ASN A 199 15.55 -8.32 -5.53
N ILE A 200 14.92 -7.14 -5.59
CA ILE A 200 14.29 -6.50 -4.45
C ILE A 200 13.08 -7.32 -4.01
N ASN A 201 12.21 -7.72 -4.96
CA ASN A 201 11.02 -8.51 -4.68
C ASN A 201 11.40 -9.86 -4.05
N GLU A 202 12.44 -10.54 -4.55
CA GLU A 202 12.94 -11.78 -3.95
C GLU A 202 13.49 -11.55 -2.53
N LYS A 203 14.31 -10.51 -2.34
CA LYS A 203 14.94 -10.19 -1.03
C LYS A 203 13.91 -9.87 0.05
N TYR A 204 12.83 -9.17 -0.32
CA TYR A 204 11.83 -8.65 0.62
C TYR A 204 10.46 -9.30 0.50
N SER A 205 10.33 -10.43 -0.20
CA SER A 205 9.07 -11.15 -0.44
C SER A 205 8.24 -11.42 0.83
N ASP A 206 8.89 -11.57 1.97
CA ASP A 206 8.22 -11.77 3.27
C ASP A 206 7.37 -10.57 3.72
N TYR A 207 7.68 -9.37 3.23
CA TYR A 207 7.00 -8.12 3.60
C TYR A 207 5.86 -7.76 2.65
N GLU A 208 5.71 -8.46 1.54
CA GLU A 208 4.58 -8.33 0.62
C GLU A 208 3.47 -9.31 0.94
N ALA A 209 2.29 -9.06 0.41
CA ALA A 209 1.16 -9.97 0.50
C ALA A 209 0.58 -10.18 -0.90
N ASP A 210 0.68 -11.40 -1.42
CA ASP A 210 0.10 -11.76 -2.72
C ASP A 210 -1.42 -11.82 -2.64
N MET A 211 -2.11 -11.43 -3.72
CA MET A 211 -3.55 -11.62 -3.83
C MET A 211 -3.93 -13.10 -3.70
N PRO A 212 -5.08 -13.41 -3.07
CA PRO A 212 -5.54 -14.79 -2.94
C PRO A 212 -5.87 -15.39 -4.31
N LYS A 213 -5.63 -16.70 -4.45
CA LYS A 213 -6.07 -17.47 -5.60
C LYS A 213 -7.45 -18.04 -5.35
N PHE A 214 -8.32 -17.92 -6.34
CA PHE A 214 -9.66 -18.48 -6.34
C PHE A 214 -9.67 -19.79 -7.13
N SER A 215 -10.41 -20.80 -6.66
CA SER A 215 -10.57 -22.05 -7.39
C SER A 215 -11.38 -21.90 -8.68
N HIS A 216 -12.17 -20.83 -8.78
CA HIS A 216 -12.99 -20.50 -9.95
C HIS A 216 -12.89 -19.01 -10.24
N ASP A 217 -12.73 -18.67 -11.51
CA ASP A 217 -12.68 -17.29 -12.00
C ASP A 217 -14.10 -16.79 -12.31
N SER A 218 -14.22 -15.49 -12.59
CA SER A 218 -15.47 -14.85 -13.01
C SER A 218 -16.08 -15.55 -14.23
N GLY A 219 -17.37 -15.85 -14.15
CA GLY A 219 -18.06 -16.57 -15.20
C GLY A 219 -19.46 -17.03 -14.83
N THR A 220 -20.10 -17.74 -15.78
CA THR A 220 -21.40 -18.38 -15.56
C THR A 220 -21.22 -19.89 -15.47
N TYR A 221 -21.70 -20.48 -14.39
CA TYR A 221 -21.63 -21.91 -14.10
C TYR A 221 -23.05 -22.49 -14.05
N ASN A 222 -23.26 -23.62 -14.69
CA ASN A 222 -24.57 -24.29 -14.76
C ASN A 222 -24.76 -25.36 -13.68
N GLU A 223 -23.72 -25.61 -12.89
CA GLU A 223 -23.70 -26.56 -11.80
C GLU A 223 -23.36 -25.88 -10.48
N LYS A 224 -23.66 -26.53 -9.35
CA LYS A 224 -23.30 -26.04 -8.02
C LYS A 224 -21.80 -26.19 -7.84
N ILE A 225 -21.11 -25.07 -7.60
CA ILE A 225 -19.70 -25.02 -7.32
C ILE A 225 -19.45 -24.67 -5.86
N VAL A 226 -18.35 -25.15 -5.32
CA VAL A 226 -17.82 -24.80 -4.00
C VAL A 226 -16.55 -24.00 -4.21
N LEU A 227 -16.60 -22.74 -3.82
CA LEU A 227 -15.46 -21.83 -4.03
C LEU A 227 -14.46 -21.98 -2.89
N THR A 228 -13.19 -22.22 -3.25
CA THR A 228 -12.07 -22.21 -2.31
C THR A 228 -11.10 -21.10 -2.61
N LEU A 229 -10.47 -20.60 -1.57
CA LEU A 229 -9.45 -19.55 -1.63
C LEU A 229 -8.13 -20.10 -1.10
N GLU A 230 -7.04 -19.76 -1.77
CA GLU A 230 -5.68 -20.14 -1.36
C GLU A 230 -4.79 -18.90 -1.30
N SER A 231 -3.86 -18.85 -0.36
CA SER A 231 -2.84 -17.83 -0.27
C SER A 231 -1.45 -18.43 -0.41
N ALA A 232 -0.54 -17.71 -1.05
CA ALA A 232 0.88 -17.98 -0.95
C ALA A 232 1.35 -17.75 0.50
N ASN A 233 2.43 -18.41 0.90
CA ASN A 233 3.09 -18.21 2.20
C ASN A 233 2.19 -18.37 3.43
N SER A 234 1.03 -19.05 3.31
CA SER A 234 0.07 -19.28 4.41
C SER A 234 -0.45 -17.99 5.07
N ASN A 235 -0.57 -16.91 4.31
CA ASN A 235 -1.15 -15.65 4.77
C ASN A 235 -2.63 -15.84 5.12
N GLU A 236 -3.11 -15.07 6.10
CA GLU A 236 -4.55 -15.02 6.41
C GLU A 236 -5.33 -14.45 5.21
N ILE A 237 -6.48 -15.04 4.89
CA ILE A 237 -7.36 -14.52 3.83
C ILE A 237 -8.60 -13.92 4.47
N TYR A 238 -8.96 -12.70 4.06
CA TYR A 238 -10.20 -12.02 4.44
C TYR A 238 -11.07 -11.85 3.20
N TYR A 239 -12.37 -12.16 3.32
CA TYR A 239 -13.28 -12.08 2.19
C TYR A 239 -14.65 -11.52 2.56
N THR A 240 -15.38 -11.06 1.54
CA THR A 240 -16.81 -10.66 1.60
C THR A 240 -17.57 -11.27 0.43
N VAL A 241 -18.89 -11.46 0.61
CA VAL A 241 -19.80 -11.99 -0.42
C VAL A 241 -20.95 -11.02 -0.74
N ASP A 242 -20.92 -9.83 -0.18
CA ASP A 242 -21.93 -8.78 -0.26
C ASP A 242 -21.45 -7.53 -1.01
N ASN A 243 -20.36 -7.67 -1.77
CA ASN A 243 -19.67 -6.59 -2.48
C ASN A 243 -19.02 -5.52 -1.57
N SER A 244 -19.00 -5.70 -0.26
CA SER A 244 -18.29 -4.78 0.64
C SER A 244 -16.75 -4.95 0.54
N ASP A 245 -16.02 -3.96 1.06
CA ASP A 245 -14.56 -3.95 1.07
C ASP A 245 -14.02 -4.94 2.12
N PRO A 246 -13.26 -5.98 1.75
CA PRO A 246 -12.72 -6.96 2.67
C PRO A 246 -11.66 -6.39 3.63
N LEU A 247 -11.02 -5.27 3.29
CA LEU A 247 -10.08 -4.57 4.18
C LEU A 247 -10.79 -3.99 5.43
N LYS A 248 -12.10 -3.72 5.32
CA LYS A 248 -12.90 -3.11 6.39
C LYS A 248 -13.88 -4.09 7.03
N ASN A 249 -14.52 -4.92 6.21
CA ASN A 249 -15.63 -5.77 6.61
C ASN A 249 -15.35 -7.26 6.36
N GLY A 250 -14.12 -7.61 5.98
CA GLY A 250 -13.76 -8.99 5.63
C GLY A 250 -13.88 -9.95 6.80
N VAL A 251 -14.39 -11.14 6.52
CA VAL A 251 -14.42 -12.28 7.43
C VAL A 251 -13.20 -13.15 7.15
N LEU A 252 -12.57 -13.66 8.20
CA LEU A 252 -11.44 -14.57 8.06
C LEU A 252 -11.89 -15.86 7.38
N TYR A 253 -11.28 -16.21 6.26
CA TYR A 253 -11.52 -17.43 5.51
C TYR A 253 -11.00 -18.65 6.28
N LYS A 254 -11.87 -19.63 6.51
CA LYS A 254 -11.53 -20.88 7.19
C LYS A 254 -11.96 -22.10 6.40
N ASP A 255 -13.13 -22.00 5.77
CA ASP A 255 -13.78 -23.10 5.06
C ASP A 255 -14.25 -22.59 3.69
N SER A 256 -14.54 -23.54 2.80
CA SER A 256 -15.08 -23.26 1.47
C SER A 256 -16.34 -22.38 1.50
N ILE A 257 -16.52 -21.55 0.48
CA ILE A 257 -17.65 -20.63 0.33
C ILE A 257 -18.72 -21.29 -0.53
N GLU A 258 -19.91 -21.47 0.04
CA GLU A 258 -21.08 -21.89 -0.74
C GLU A 258 -21.71 -20.69 -1.44
N LEU A 259 -21.85 -20.77 -2.76
CA LEU A 259 -22.44 -19.72 -3.57
C LEU A 259 -23.94 -19.93 -3.70
N LYS A 260 -24.68 -18.81 -3.75
CA LYS A 260 -26.13 -18.82 -3.97
C LYS A 260 -26.46 -18.89 -5.47
N SER A 261 -27.60 -19.49 -5.83
CA SER A 261 -28.10 -19.42 -7.20
C SER A 261 -28.31 -17.95 -7.61
N GLY A 262 -27.88 -17.58 -8.81
CA GLY A 262 -27.85 -16.21 -9.30
C GLY A 262 -26.45 -15.58 -9.21
N ASP A 263 -26.41 -14.25 -9.14
CA ASP A 263 -25.18 -13.49 -9.17
C ASP A 263 -24.52 -13.44 -7.77
N ASN A 264 -23.22 -13.73 -7.71
CA ASN A 264 -22.37 -13.63 -6.51
C ASN A 264 -21.17 -12.77 -6.84
N ILE A 265 -20.87 -11.78 -5.98
CA ILE A 265 -19.68 -10.97 -6.04
C ILE A 265 -18.84 -11.28 -4.80
N ILE A 266 -17.68 -11.82 -5.03
CA ILE A 266 -16.76 -12.22 -3.96
C ILE A 266 -15.52 -11.35 -4.05
N LYS A 267 -15.17 -10.67 -2.97
CA LYS A 267 -13.94 -9.89 -2.83
C LYS A 267 -13.08 -10.51 -1.76
N ALA A 268 -11.79 -10.63 -2.03
CA ALA A 268 -10.86 -11.17 -1.05
C ALA A 268 -9.49 -10.50 -1.13
N CYS A 269 -8.81 -10.42 0.01
CA CYS A 269 -7.42 -10.01 0.14
C CYS A 269 -6.70 -10.93 1.11
N THR A 270 -5.39 -10.97 1.03
CA THR A 270 -4.55 -11.65 2.04
C THR A 270 -3.98 -10.64 3.03
N LYS A 271 -3.53 -11.15 4.18
CA LYS A 271 -2.80 -10.38 5.18
C LYS A 271 -1.59 -11.19 5.64
N ASN A 272 -0.39 -10.64 5.50
CA ASN A 272 0.82 -11.32 5.92
C ASN A 272 1.07 -11.22 7.43
N LYS A 273 2.12 -11.89 7.91
CA LYS A 273 2.52 -11.93 9.34
C LYS A 273 2.91 -10.56 9.93
N TYR A 274 3.19 -9.57 9.09
CA TYR A 274 3.53 -8.19 9.48
C TYR A 274 2.32 -7.26 9.48
N GLY A 275 1.15 -7.74 9.04
CA GLY A 275 -0.10 -6.98 9.00
C GLY A 275 -0.37 -6.27 7.67
N VAL A 276 0.51 -6.42 6.70
CA VAL A 276 0.36 -5.85 5.35
C VAL A 276 -0.71 -6.62 4.59
N TYR A 277 -1.61 -5.90 3.95
CA TYR A 277 -2.66 -6.46 3.10
C TYR A 277 -2.27 -6.42 1.63
N SER A 278 -2.70 -7.44 0.89
CA SER A 278 -2.63 -7.44 -0.58
C SER A 278 -3.67 -6.50 -1.19
N ASP A 279 -3.55 -6.27 -2.48
CA ASP A 279 -4.67 -5.78 -3.28
C ASP A 279 -5.87 -6.71 -3.18
N VAL A 280 -7.06 -6.14 -3.40
CA VAL A 280 -8.32 -6.87 -3.37
C VAL A 280 -8.55 -7.54 -4.72
N ARG A 281 -8.66 -8.86 -4.72
CA ARG A 281 -9.16 -9.62 -5.87
C ARG A 281 -10.67 -9.72 -5.80
N GLU A 282 -11.34 -9.46 -6.94
CA GLU A 282 -12.79 -9.50 -7.08
C GLU A 282 -13.18 -10.49 -8.18
N GLU A 283 -14.14 -11.38 -7.85
CA GLU A 283 -14.72 -12.33 -8.82
C GLU A 283 -16.23 -12.22 -8.87
N HIS A 284 -16.78 -12.20 -10.09
CA HIS A 284 -18.19 -12.20 -10.39
C HIS A 284 -18.62 -13.56 -10.89
N ILE A 285 -19.25 -14.37 -10.04
CA ILE A 285 -19.64 -15.74 -10.32
C ILE A 285 -21.16 -15.84 -10.37
N LYS A 286 -21.71 -16.22 -11.53
CA LYS A 286 -23.12 -16.46 -11.72
C LYS A 286 -23.42 -17.93 -11.72
N LEU A 287 -24.22 -18.42 -10.75
CA LEU A 287 -24.76 -19.78 -10.78
C LEU A 287 -26.10 -19.76 -11.53
N ALA A 288 -26.08 -20.20 -12.79
CA ALA A 288 -27.26 -20.34 -13.64
C ALA A 288 -27.71 -21.81 -13.64
N LEU A 289 -28.09 -22.31 -12.46
CA LEU A 289 -28.53 -23.70 -12.32
C LEU A 289 -29.76 -23.97 -13.19
N LEU A 290 -29.64 -24.92 -14.10
CA LEU A 290 -30.69 -25.27 -15.05
C LEU A 290 -31.89 -25.85 -14.29
N THR A 291 -33.08 -25.44 -14.69
CA THR A 291 -34.34 -26.04 -14.25
C THR A 291 -34.59 -27.26 -15.15
N PRO A 292 -34.77 -28.45 -14.59
CA PRO A 292 -35.07 -29.63 -15.39
C PRO A 292 -36.35 -29.50 -16.18
N GLU A 293 -36.41 -30.23 -17.29
CA GLU A 293 -37.67 -30.35 -18.03
C GLU A 293 -38.70 -31.17 -17.21
N PRO A 294 -40.01 -30.86 -17.32
CA PRO A 294 -41.04 -31.63 -16.65
C PRO A 294 -41.06 -33.10 -17.14
N PRO A 295 -41.23 -34.09 -16.23
CA PRO A 295 -41.27 -35.47 -16.65
C PRO A 295 -42.49 -35.76 -17.51
N THR A 296 -42.37 -36.72 -18.40
CA THR A 296 -43.49 -37.20 -19.21
C THR A 296 -44.11 -38.46 -18.60
N ILE A 297 -45.42 -38.59 -18.65
CA ILE A 297 -46.14 -39.73 -18.07
C ILE A 297 -46.84 -40.44 -19.18
N ASN A 298 -46.64 -41.74 -19.30
CA ASN A 298 -47.25 -42.64 -20.28
C ASN A 298 -47.83 -43.89 -19.60
N PRO A 299 -49.07 -44.32 -19.87
CA PRO A 299 -50.00 -43.74 -20.84
C PRO A 299 -50.59 -42.40 -20.37
N ALA A 300 -51.20 -41.64 -21.30
CA ALA A 300 -51.82 -40.33 -21.03
C ALA A 300 -53.03 -40.44 -20.11
N SER A 301 -53.50 -39.29 -19.56
CA SER A 301 -54.77 -39.24 -18.79
C SER A 301 -55.93 -39.90 -19.55
N GLY A 302 -56.73 -40.69 -18.82
CA GLY A 302 -57.84 -41.39 -19.46
C GLY A 302 -58.61 -42.33 -18.54
N THR A 303 -59.61 -43.02 -19.15
CA THR A 303 -60.35 -44.08 -18.53
C THR A 303 -59.89 -45.40 -19.08
N TYR A 304 -59.50 -46.30 -18.22
CA TYR A 304 -58.89 -47.59 -18.54
C TYR A 304 -59.78 -48.74 -18.01
N GLN A 305 -59.95 -49.77 -18.83
CA GLN A 305 -60.80 -50.94 -18.47
C GLN A 305 -60.04 -51.95 -17.64
N GLU A 306 -58.74 -51.97 -17.81
CA GLU A 306 -57.80 -52.83 -17.07
C GLU A 306 -56.65 -51.95 -16.55
N LYS A 307 -56.02 -52.40 -15.49
CA LYS A 307 -54.83 -51.75 -14.93
C LYS A 307 -53.66 -51.87 -15.88
N GLU A 308 -53.06 -50.74 -16.22
CA GLU A 308 -51.85 -50.68 -17.02
C GLU A 308 -50.66 -50.22 -16.15
N MET A 309 -49.47 -50.47 -16.64
CA MET A 309 -48.23 -49.94 -16.05
C MET A 309 -47.98 -48.53 -16.56
N ILE A 310 -47.70 -47.64 -15.67
CA ILE A 310 -47.36 -46.22 -15.98
C ILE A 310 -45.85 -46.10 -15.94
N GLU A 311 -45.32 -45.57 -17.04
CA GLU A 311 -43.91 -45.19 -17.17
C GLU A 311 -43.79 -43.68 -17.05
N ILE A 312 -42.87 -43.22 -16.20
CA ILE A 312 -42.54 -41.82 -16.03
C ILE A 312 -41.11 -41.63 -16.53
N THR A 313 -40.88 -40.73 -17.51
CA THR A 313 -39.56 -40.47 -18.05
C THR A 313 -39.22 -38.98 -17.88
N GLY A 314 -37.97 -38.70 -17.57
CA GLY A 314 -37.41 -37.38 -17.38
C GLY A 314 -35.93 -37.35 -17.74
N ASP A 315 -35.25 -36.25 -17.46
CA ASP A 315 -33.82 -36.09 -17.71
C ASP A 315 -33.01 -37.11 -16.90
N GLU A 316 -31.98 -37.69 -17.53
CA GLU A 316 -31.13 -38.76 -16.95
C GLU A 316 -30.40 -38.33 -15.65
N ASP A 317 -30.12 -37.06 -15.50
CA ASP A 317 -29.43 -36.47 -14.33
C ASP A 317 -30.38 -36.05 -13.19
N CYS A 318 -31.70 -36.34 -13.35
CA CYS A 318 -32.71 -35.95 -12.37
C CYS A 318 -33.33 -37.17 -11.64
N THR A 319 -33.71 -36.94 -10.40
CA THR A 319 -34.57 -37.88 -9.67
C THR A 319 -36.03 -37.49 -9.84
N ILE A 320 -36.87 -38.44 -10.24
CA ILE A 320 -38.32 -38.22 -10.40
C ILE A 320 -38.99 -38.57 -9.07
N TYR A 321 -39.79 -37.64 -8.57
CA TYR A 321 -40.67 -37.82 -7.40
C TYR A 321 -42.11 -37.75 -7.84
N TYR A 322 -43.01 -38.53 -7.20
CA TYR A 322 -44.43 -38.55 -7.57
C TYR A 322 -45.36 -38.68 -6.36
N THR A 323 -46.64 -38.31 -6.54
CA THR A 323 -47.76 -38.47 -5.62
C THR A 323 -49.01 -38.97 -6.37
N TRP A 324 -49.91 -39.68 -5.68
CA TRP A 324 -51.16 -40.21 -6.26
C TRP A 324 -52.42 -39.40 -5.91
N ASP A 325 -52.31 -38.40 -5.06
CA ASP A 325 -53.42 -37.59 -4.55
C ASP A 325 -53.60 -36.25 -5.24
N GLY A 326 -52.78 -36.00 -6.26
CA GLY A 326 -52.79 -34.73 -7.03
C GLY A 326 -52.01 -33.59 -6.32
N SER A 327 -51.44 -33.84 -5.14
CA SER A 327 -50.54 -32.88 -4.51
C SER A 327 -49.25 -32.69 -5.32
N ASP A 328 -48.58 -31.53 -5.13
CA ASP A 328 -47.29 -31.28 -5.74
C ASP A 328 -46.19 -32.13 -5.06
N PRO A 329 -45.52 -33.01 -5.84
CA PRO A 329 -44.41 -33.80 -5.26
C PRO A 329 -43.20 -32.92 -4.89
N ASP A 330 -42.51 -33.32 -3.85
CA ASP A 330 -41.25 -32.74 -3.38
C ASP A 330 -40.22 -33.83 -3.03
N ILE A 331 -39.07 -33.44 -2.45
CA ILE A 331 -37.99 -34.35 -2.07
C ILE A 331 -38.40 -35.40 -0.99
N THR A 332 -39.52 -35.22 -0.34
CA THR A 332 -40.08 -36.17 0.67
C THR A 332 -41.08 -37.13 0.08
N SER A 333 -41.51 -36.92 -1.18
CA SER A 333 -42.45 -37.74 -1.91
C SER A 333 -41.81 -39.07 -2.36
N GLU A 334 -42.62 -39.98 -2.90
CA GLU A 334 -42.12 -41.26 -3.42
C GLU A 334 -41.21 -41.07 -4.62
N VAL A 335 -40.08 -41.80 -4.63
CA VAL A 335 -39.10 -41.79 -5.74
C VAL A 335 -39.55 -42.79 -6.80
N TYR A 336 -39.64 -42.35 -8.03
CA TYR A 336 -39.88 -43.21 -9.17
C TYR A 336 -38.62 -44.03 -9.52
N THR A 337 -38.73 -45.33 -9.38
CA THR A 337 -37.62 -46.27 -9.67
C THR A 337 -37.91 -47.24 -10.83
N GLY A 338 -39.09 -47.15 -11.42
CA GLY A 338 -39.51 -48.01 -12.51
C GLY A 338 -41.03 -47.99 -12.68
N PRO A 339 -41.64 -48.68 -13.70
CA PRO A 339 -43.04 -48.63 -14.00
C PRO A 339 -43.93 -48.95 -12.80
N ILE A 340 -44.97 -48.15 -12.54
CA ILE A 340 -45.91 -48.26 -11.43
C ILE A 340 -47.29 -48.68 -11.94
N GLU A 341 -48.01 -49.49 -11.17
CA GLU A 341 -49.36 -49.99 -11.54
C GLU A 341 -50.40 -48.92 -11.28
N MET A 342 -51.41 -48.78 -12.20
CA MET A 342 -52.58 -47.91 -11.97
C MET A 342 -53.34 -48.31 -10.70
N ILE A 343 -53.74 -47.32 -9.91
CA ILE A 343 -54.53 -47.53 -8.68
C ILE A 343 -56.04 -47.47 -9.06
N PRO A 344 -56.86 -48.42 -8.54
CA PRO A 344 -58.29 -48.38 -8.80
C PRO A 344 -58.95 -47.10 -8.30
N GLY A 345 -59.97 -46.61 -9.08
CA GLY A 345 -60.68 -45.41 -8.74
C GLY A 345 -60.30 -44.22 -9.61
N ASN A 346 -60.58 -43.02 -9.14
CA ASN A 346 -60.20 -41.79 -9.80
C ASN A 346 -59.02 -41.16 -9.08
N ASN A 347 -57.82 -41.24 -9.70
CA ASN A 347 -56.59 -40.85 -9.08
C ASN A 347 -55.82 -39.84 -9.97
N ILE A 348 -55.20 -38.85 -9.36
CA ILE A 348 -54.33 -37.88 -10.05
C ILE A 348 -52.89 -38.19 -9.68
N LEU A 349 -52.13 -38.69 -10.65
CA LEU A 349 -50.71 -38.88 -10.55
C LEU A 349 -50.04 -37.54 -10.87
N SER A 350 -49.26 -37.00 -9.93
CA SER A 350 -48.40 -35.84 -10.13
C SER A 350 -46.95 -36.28 -10.10
N ALA A 351 -46.12 -35.75 -10.97
CA ALA A 351 -44.70 -36.05 -11.02
C ALA A 351 -43.85 -34.79 -11.28
N VAL A 352 -42.66 -34.78 -10.71
CA VAL A 352 -41.67 -33.69 -10.84
C VAL A 352 -40.27 -34.27 -11.02
N SER A 353 -39.47 -33.67 -11.88
CA SER A 353 -38.02 -33.96 -11.96
C SER A 353 -37.28 -33.02 -11.06
N ILE A 354 -36.35 -33.51 -10.24
CA ILE A 354 -35.49 -32.73 -9.36
C ILE A 354 -34.05 -33.03 -9.71
N SER A 355 -33.27 -31.96 -10.07
CA SER A 355 -31.85 -32.08 -10.40
C SER A 355 -31.00 -32.37 -9.15
N LYS A 356 -29.75 -32.80 -9.35
CA LYS A 356 -28.77 -33.00 -8.26
C LYS A 356 -28.54 -31.73 -7.44
N GLU A 357 -28.72 -30.55 -8.05
CA GLU A 357 -28.59 -29.23 -7.42
C GLU A 357 -29.85 -28.78 -6.68
N GLY A 358 -30.92 -29.62 -6.70
CA GLY A 358 -32.19 -29.37 -6.00
C GLY A 358 -33.15 -28.45 -6.77
N LYS A 359 -32.92 -28.23 -8.09
CA LYS A 359 -33.87 -27.49 -8.93
C LYS A 359 -35.02 -28.39 -9.35
N MET A 360 -36.24 -27.89 -9.21
CA MET A 360 -37.46 -28.62 -9.51
C MET A 360 -38.04 -28.16 -10.87
N SER A 361 -38.48 -29.15 -11.67
CA SER A 361 -39.25 -28.89 -12.89
C SER A 361 -40.65 -28.37 -12.57
N ARG A 362 -41.41 -28.02 -13.60
CA ARG A 362 -42.86 -27.94 -13.46
C ARG A 362 -43.42 -29.33 -13.22
N VAL A 363 -44.53 -29.43 -12.45
CA VAL A 363 -45.24 -30.67 -12.18
C VAL A 363 -46.03 -31.11 -13.40
N THR A 364 -45.84 -32.35 -13.81
CA THR A 364 -46.70 -33.03 -14.79
C THR A 364 -47.78 -33.81 -14.06
N ARG A 365 -49.01 -33.72 -14.55
CA ARG A 365 -50.17 -34.46 -13.97
C ARG A 365 -50.88 -35.27 -15.00
N ALA A 366 -51.28 -36.47 -14.57
CA ALA A 366 -52.15 -37.36 -15.34
C ALA A 366 -53.30 -37.87 -14.44
N ASN A 367 -54.51 -37.82 -14.97
CA ASN A 367 -55.70 -38.36 -14.27
C ASN A 367 -56.09 -39.72 -14.83
N TYR A 368 -56.21 -40.72 -13.96
CA TYR A 368 -56.56 -42.09 -14.30
C TYR A 368 -57.85 -42.50 -13.62
N ILE A 369 -58.76 -43.01 -14.40
CA ILE A 369 -60.01 -43.63 -13.95
C ILE A 369 -59.92 -45.11 -14.34
N CYS A 370 -59.85 -45.98 -13.35
CA CYS A 370 -59.62 -47.41 -13.56
C CYS A 370 -60.61 -48.26 -12.75
#